data_85bcd27054e17db904bc2430fd22f255
#
_entry.id   85bcd27054e17db904bc2430fd22f255
#
_cell.length_a   1.000
_cell.length_b   1.000
_cell.length_c   1.000
_cell.angle_alpha   90.00
_cell.angle_beta   90.00
_cell.angle_gamma   90.00
#
_symmetry.space_group_name_H-M   'P 1'
#
loop_
_entity.id
_entity.type
_entity.pdbx_description
1 polymer ?
#
loop_
_entity_poly.entity_id
_entity_poly.type
_entity_poly.pdbx_seq_one_letter_code
_entity_poly.pdbx_strand_id
1 'polypeptide(L)'
;MRLTALFVVAALALTPPVSARQAVQTAAARAWAMPERELMVPVEGGRVWVSVNGDLKATAAPVVFIHGGPGSTHTGFGGLTALADQRAVILYDQLDSGMSDHPNDPANWRVARFVGELEAIRKALKIERWHVVGHSWGAAIALEYAASYPAHVASTVLGGTFISTPHWILGTNLLIRDLAPQVQRDILACEGNNRPPAEKCKAAERAFSAAYNGRPDAPPRSPEAQAYRKRTQGKGFNEKLYNAMWGPSEFSARGSLVGYDATPLLAKLDGKRTLFLVGQYDEARLDTVRDYARLTAGAELAVVPGGSHSFGAERPVETEGLLRGWLARKDAK
;
A
#
# COMPACT_ATOMS: atom_id res chain seq x y z
N MET A 1 -10.33 -37.62 66.18
CA MET A 1 -10.71 -36.31 65.66
C MET A 1 -9.69 -35.94 64.54
N ARG A 2 -10.09 -36.04 63.34
CA ARG A 2 -9.23 -35.60 62.17
C ARG A 2 -9.90 -34.33 61.62
N LEU A 3 -9.19 -33.20 61.70
CA LEU A 3 -9.57 -31.94 61.07
C LEU A 3 -9.12 -31.99 59.59
N THR A 4 -10.10 -31.88 58.70
CA THR A 4 -9.86 -31.70 57.26
C THR A 4 -9.93 -30.20 57.00
N ALA A 5 -8.79 -29.61 56.59
CA ALA A 5 -8.73 -28.22 56.17
C ALA A 5 -9.14 -28.12 54.70
N LEU A 6 -10.21 -27.37 54.40
CA LEU A 6 -10.65 -27.01 53.05
C LEU A 6 -9.85 -25.80 52.61
N PHE A 7 -9.00 -25.95 51.57
CA PHE A 7 -8.41 -24.82 50.85
C PHE A 7 -9.36 -24.34 49.75
N VAL A 8 -9.92 -23.15 49.96
CA VAL A 8 -10.63 -22.43 48.90
C VAL A 8 -9.61 -21.66 48.09
N VAL A 9 -9.36 -22.10 46.86
CA VAL A 9 -8.56 -21.35 45.89
C VAL A 9 -9.47 -20.34 45.19
N ALA A 10 -9.38 -19.06 45.57
CA ALA A 10 -10.04 -17.97 44.85
C ALA A 10 -9.27 -17.67 43.57
N ALA A 11 -9.85 -18.03 42.41
CA ALA A 11 -9.34 -17.62 41.11
C ALA A 11 -9.62 -16.12 40.89
N LEU A 12 -8.62 -15.29 41.06
CA LEU A 12 -8.67 -13.88 40.62
C LEU A 12 -8.67 -13.83 39.09
N ALA A 13 -9.84 -13.57 38.52
CA ALA A 13 -9.96 -13.21 37.10
C ALA A 13 -9.31 -11.83 36.88
N LEU A 14 -8.13 -11.82 36.31
CA LEU A 14 -7.44 -10.59 35.84
C LEU A 14 -8.24 -10.02 34.65
N THR A 15 -9.15 -9.09 34.92
CA THR A 15 -9.73 -8.26 33.85
C THR A 15 -8.64 -7.30 33.33
N PRO A 16 -8.39 -7.22 32.04
CA PRO A 16 -7.44 -6.24 31.53
C PRO A 16 -7.87 -4.82 31.90
N PRO A 17 -6.92 -3.92 32.20
CA PRO A 17 -7.26 -2.57 32.64
C PRO A 17 -8.09 -1.85 31.58
N VAL A 18 -9.12 -1.12 32.01
CA VAL A 18 -10.07 -0.35 31.18
C VAL A 18 -9.36 0.56 30.19
N SER A 19 -8.15 1.05 30.54
CA SER A 19 -7.29 1.87 29.69
C SER A 19 -6.85 1.20 28.37
N ALA A 20 -6.57 -0.10 28.38
CA ALA A 20 -6.14 -0.82 27.17
C ALA A 20 -7.31 -1.01 26.19
N ARG A 21 -8.50 -1.34 26.68
CA ARG A 21 -9.73 -1.45 25.86
C ARG A 21 -10.13 -0.09 25.27
N GLN A 22 -10.01 0.97 26.04
CA GLN A 22 -10.33 2.32 25.60
C GLN A 22 -9.32 2.84 24.56
N ALA A 23 -8.03 2.53 24.70
CA ALA A 23 -7.00 2.84 23.72
C ALA A 23 -7.21 2.11 22.39
N VAL A 24 -7.59 0.83 22.42
CA VAL A 24 -7.91 0.06 21.20
C VAL A 24 -9.17 0.59 20.51
N GLN A 25 -10.21 0.95 21.27
CA GLN A 25 -11.43 1.56 20.70
C GLN A 25 -11.19 2.95 20.13
N THR A 26 -10.35 3.78 20.76
CA THR A 26 -10.02 5.13 20.23
C THR A 26 -9.10 5.06 19.01
N ALA A 27 -8.21 4.09 18.92
CA ALA A 27 -7.40 3.84 17.73
C ALA A 27 -8.26 3.35 16.54
N ALA A 28 -9.18 2.42 16.81
CA ALA A 28 -10.13 1.92 15.81
C ALA A 28 -11.09 3.03 15.30
N ALA A 29 -11.51 3.94 16.19
CA ALA A 29 -12.40 5.06 15.83
C ALA A 29 -11.70 6.16 15.02
N ARG A 30 -10.36 6.29 15.13
CA ARG A 30 -9.57 7.23 14.31
C ARG A 30 -9.20 6.67 12.95
N ALA A 31 -9.14 5.35 12.82
CA ALA A 31 -8.94 4.69 11.54
C ALA A 31 -10.16 4.96 10.63
N TRP A 32 -9.94 5.23 9.35
CA TRP A 32 -10.98 5.58 8.39
C TRP A 32 -11.70 6.91 8.66
N ALA A 33 -10.97 7.90 9.18
CA ALA A 33 -11.51 9.24 9.33
C ALA A 33 -11.91 9.83 7.97
N MET A 34 -13.08 10.50 7.94
CA MET A 34 -13.45 11.31 6.77
C MET A 34 -12.41 12.41 6.57
N PRO A 35 -12.14 12.83 5.32
CA PRO A 35 -11.23 13.96 5.07
C PRO A 35 -11.65 15.22 5.83
N GLU A 36 -10.70 15.84 6.53
CA GLU A 36 -10.89 17.16 7.13
C GLU A 36 -10.83 18.27 6.07
N ARG A 37 -10.04 18.03 5.03
CA ARG A 37 -9.91 18.92 3.89
C ARG A 37 -9.77 18.12 2.61
N GLU A 38 -10.44 18.59 1.56
CA GLU A 38 -10.33 18.03 0.19
C GLU A 38 -10.04 19.16 -0.80
N LEU A 39 -9.29 18.83 -1.85
CA LEU A 39 -8.99 19.77 -2.93
C LEU A 39 -8.72 19.02 -4.24
N MET A 40 -8.91 19.72 -5.36
CA MET A 40 -8.49 19.28 -6.68
C MET A 40 -7.22 20.05 -7.06
N VAL A 41 -6.10 19.33 -7.20
CA VAL A 41 -4.80 19.93 -7.54
C VAL A 41 -4.58 19.82 -9.04
N PRO A 42 -4.34 20.93 -9.76
CA PRO A 42 -3.99 20.91 -11.18
C PRO A 42 -2.66 20.17 -11.40
N VAL A 43 -2.68 19.28 -12.39
CA VAL A 43 -1.52 18.51 -12.87
C VAL A 43 -1.50 18.49 -14.40
N GLU A 44 -0.45 17.98 -15.01
CA GLU A 44 -0.45 17.73 -16.44
C GLU A 44 -1.59 16.77 -16.81
N GLY A 45 -2.46 17.17 -17.73
CA GLY A 45 -3.57 16.36 -18.22
C GLY A 45 -4.89 16.48 -17.46
N GLY A 46 -4.96 17.18 -16.31
CA GLY A 46 -6.20 17.30 -15.53
C GLY A 46 -5.98 17.76 -14.09
N ARG A 47 -6.80 17.28 -13.18
CA ARG A 47 -6.68 17.56 -11.74
C ARG A 47 -6.72 16.25 -10.96
N VAL A 48 -5.90 16.17 -9.92
CA VAL A 48 -5.93 15.05 -8.98
C VAL A 48 -6.67 15.45 -7.70
N TRP A 49 -7.47 14.53 -7.20
CA TRP A 49 -8.12 14.67 -5.89
C TRP A 49 -7.12 14.38 -4.77
N VAL A 50 -7.12 15.24 -3.77
CA VAL A 50 -6.25 15.16 -2.60
C VAL A 50 -7.08 15.36 -1.35
N SER A 51 -6.81 14.57 -0.31
CA SER A 51 -7.36 14.76 1.02
C SER A 51 -6.24 14.97 2.04
N VAL A 52 -6.56 15.73 3.08
CA VAL A 52 -5.68 15.99 4.23
C VAL A 52 -6.46 15.71 5.49
N ASN A 53 -5.89 14.92 6.39
CA ASN A 53 -6.31 14.75 7.77
C ASN A 53 -5.14 15.15 8.68
N GLY A 54 -5.44 15.87 9.77
CA GLY A 54 -4.44 16.38 10.70
C GLY A 54 -3.80 17.70 10.27
N ASP A 55 -2.90 18.21 11.11
CA ASP A 55 -2.36 19.57 10.99
C ASP A 55 -1.09 19.59 10.11
N LEU A 56 -1.15 20.31 8.98
CA LEU A 56 0.00 20.56 8.10
C LEU A 56 1.09 21.43 8.76
N LYS A 57 0.79 22.10 9.89
CA LYS A 57 1.73 22.90 10.66
C LYS A 57 2.32 22.13 11.85
N ALA A 58 1.98 20.85 12.02
CA ALA A 58 2.58 20.02 13.04
C ALA A 58 4.11 19.99 12.91
N THR A 59 4.80 19.79 14.03
CA THR A 59 6.28 19.69 14.05
C THR A 59 6.75 18.44 13.29
N ALA A 60 5.99 17.36 13.35
CA ALA A 60 6.26 16.13 12.61
C ALA A 60 5.99 16.34 11.11
N ALA A 61 6.90 15.89 10.26
CA ALA A 61 6.73 16.01 8.81
C ALA A 61 5.46 15.28 8.33
N PRO A 62 4.69 15.88 7.38
CA PRO A 62 3.54 15.21 6.78
C PRO A 62 3.90 13.89 6.10
N VAL A 63 2.92 13.01 5.93
CA VAL A 63 3.08 11.76 5.15
C VAL A 63 2.10 11.74 3.98
N VAL A 64 2.61 11.40 2.78
CA VAL A 64 1.77 11.14 1.60
C VAL A 64 1.77 9.65 1.28
N PHE A 65 0.58 9.12 0.98
CA PHE A 65 0.38 7.74 0.55
C PHE A 65 0.08 7.68 -0.94
N ILE A 66 0.80 6.81 -1.66
CA ILE A 66 0.74 6.64 -3.11
C ILE A 66 0.21 5.24 -3.40
N HIS A 67 -0.99 5.18 -3.97
CA HIS A 67 -1.66 3.91 -4.24
C HIS A 67 -1.05 3.14 -5.43
N GLY A 68 -1.31 1.84 -5.44
CA GLY A 68 -0.89 0.90 -6.47
C GLY A 68 -1.81 0.86 -7.70
N GLY A 69 -1.84 -0.25 -8.34
CA GLY A 69 -2.44 -0.53 -9.63
C GLY A 69 -1.34 -0.70 -10.67
N PRO A 70 -1.20 0.20 -11.69
CA PRO A 70 -1.82 1.54 -11.84
C PRO A 70 -3.36 1.52 -11.90
N GLY A 71 -3.98 2.65 -11.53
CA GLY A 71 -5.44 2.78 -11.62
C GLY A 71 -6.24 2.38 -10.36
N SER A 72 -5.58 2.05 -9.23
CA SER A 72 -6.26 1.81 -7.94
C SER A 72 -6.72 3.13 -7.30
N THR A 73 -6.92 3.17 -5.99
CA THR A 73 -7.39 4.37 -5.27
C THR A 73 -6.77 4.48 -3.89
N HIS A 74 -6.88 5.68 -3.30
CA HIS A 74 -6.48 5.97 -1.92
C HIS A 74 -7.18 5.08 -0.87
N THR A 75 -8.30 4.44 -1.20
CA THR A 75 -9.09 3.65 -0.22
C THR A 75 -8.33 2.47 0.39
N GLY A 76 -7.23 2.03 -0.22
CA GLY A 76 -6.32 1.03 0.38
C GLY A 76 -5.63 1.52 1.65
N PHE A 77 -5.54 2.84 1.86
CA PHE A 77 -4.84 3.46 2.99
C PHE A 77 -5.77 4.09 4.02
N GLY A 78 -7.09 3.94 3.88
CA GLY A 78 -8.04 4.61 4.77
C GLY A 78 -7.83 4.28 6.26
N GLY A 79 -7.39 3.07 6.60
CA GLY A 79 -7.03 2.69 7.96
C GLY A 79 -5.83 3.45 8.54
N LEU A 80 -4.96 4.00 7.69
CA LEU A 80 -3.76 4.73 8.09
C LEU A 80 -4.02 6.23 8.38
N THR A 81 -5.26 6.72 8.19
CA THR A 81 -5.66 8.04 8.67
C THR A 81 -5.55 8.19 10.19
N ALA A 82 -5.44 7.08 10.93
CA ALA A 82 -5.12 7.09 12.36
C ALA A 82 -3.80 7.83 12.69
N LEU A 83 -2.85 7.89 11.75
CA LEU A 83 -1.59 8.64 11.92
C LEU A 83 -1.81 10.17 12.01
N ALA A 84 -3.02 10.65 11.70
CA ALA A 84 -3.37 12.08 11.75
C ALA A 84 -3.37 12.67 13.18
N ASP A 85 -3.27 11.84 14.19
CA ASP A 85 -3.09 12.26 15.59
C ASP A 85 -1.69 12.87 15.88
N GLN A 86 -0.72 12.66 14.99
CA GLN A 86 0.66 13.10 15.17
C GLN A 86 1.19 13.99 14.03
N ARG A 87 0.65 13.85 12.83
CA ARG A 87 1.12 14.55 11.62
C ARG A 87 0.02 14.68 10.59
N ALA A 88 0.16 15.56 9.62
CA ALA A 88 -0.76 15.55 8.48
C ALA A 88 -0.59 14.26 7.64
N VAL A 89 -1.72 13.62 7.33
CA VAL A 89 -1.83 12.47 6.44
C VAL A 89 -2.46 12.94 5.14
N ILE A 90 -1.75 12.75 4.03
CA ILE A 90 -2.19 13.11 2.70
C ILE A 90 -2.50 11.83 1.92
N LEU A 91 -3.76 11.69 1.49
CA LEU A 91 -4.17 10.67 0.54
C LEU A 91 -4.54 11.36 -0.77
N TYR A 92 -4.24 10.73 -1.90
CA TYR A 92 -4.66 11.24 -3.20
C TYR A 92 -4.98 10.09 -4.14
N ASP A 93 -5.78 10.39 -5.16
CA ASP A 93 -5.97 9.51 -6.30
C ASP A 93 -5.17 10.05 -7.50
N GLN A 94 -4.40 9.18 -8.13
CA GLN A 94 -3.67 9.51 -9.35
C GLN A 94 -4.66 9.88 -10.46
N LEU A 95 -4.23 10.65 -11.46
CA LEU A 95 -5.09 10.99 -12.61
C LEU A 95 -5.60 9.71 -13.28
N ASP A 96 -6.83 9.74 -13.73
CA ASP A 96 -7.58 8.58 -14.22
C ASP A 96 -7.91 7.52 -13.14
N SER A 97 -7.81 7.88 -11.86
CA SER A 97 -8.13 7.00 -10.73
C SER A 97 -9.11 7.65 -9.76
N GLY A 98 -9.98 6.85 -9.15
CA GLY A 98 -10.81 7.25 -8.01
C GLY A 98 -11.58 8.55 -8.18
N MET A 99 -11.29 9.52 -7.31
CA MET A 99 -11.95 10.82 -7.23
C MET A 99 -11.33 11.89 -8.14
N SER A 100 -10.19 11.60 -8.79
CA SER A 100 -9.51 12.49 -9.74
C SER A 100 -10.26 12.67 -11.04
N ASP A 101 -9.84 13.62 -11.87
CA ASP A 101 -10.35 13.74 -13.25
C ASP A 101 -9.98 12.48 -14.06
N HIS A 102 -10.86 12.11 -15.01
CA HIS A 102 -10.72 10.93 -15.84
C HIS A 102 -10.67 11.29 -17.34
N PRO A 103 -9.60 11.94 -17.83
CA PRO A 103 -9.45 12.20 -19.26
C PRO A 103 -9.33 10.91 -20.08
N ASN A 104 -8.85 9.82 -19.49
CA ASN A 104 -8.63 8.54 -20.17
C ASN A 104 -7.76 8.66 -21.42
N ASP A 105 -6.80 9.59 -21.41
CA ASP A 105 -5.85 9.83 -22.47
C ASP A 105 -4.55 9.04 -22.22
N PRO A 106 -4.20 8.04 -23.06
CA PRO A 106 -2.97 7.26 -22.91
C PRO A 106 -1.68 8.10 -22.90
N ALA A 107 -1.69 9.31 -23.45
CA ALA A 107 -0.55 10.22 -23.39
C ALA A 107 -0.19 10.61 -21.95
N ASN A 108 -1.14 10.54 -21.01
CA ASN A 108 -0.94 10.79 -19.60
C ASN A 108 -0.35 9.59 -18.83
N TRP A 109 -0.35 8.39 -19.40
CA TRP A 109 0.02 7.17 -18.70
C TRP A 109 1.52 6.88 -18.78
N ARG A 110 2.30 7.78 -18.20
CA ARG A 110 3.78 7.75 -18.18
C ARG A 110 4.31 7.93 -16.76
N VAL A 111 5.31 7.15 -16.38
CA VAL A 111 5.91 7.19 -15.03
C VAL A 111 6.24 8.61 -14.58
N ALA A 112 6.96 9.36 -15.41
CA ALA A 112 7.39 10.72 -15.09
C ALA A 112 6.22 11.68 -14.80
N ARG A 113 5.07 11.50 -15.47
CA ARG A 113 3.88 12.32 -15.21
C ARG A 113 3.27 12.00 -13.84
N PHE A 114 3.17 10.73 -13.47
CA PHE A 114 2.71 10.34 -12.12
C PHE A 114 3.65 10.85 -11.02
N VAL A 115 4.97 10.86 -11.28
CA VAL A 115 5.94 11.49 -10.37
C VAL A 115 5.70 12.99 -10.26
N GLY A 116 5.36 13.66 -11.36
CA GLY A 116 5.03 15.10 -11.38
C GLY A 116 3.79 15.46 -10.56
N GLU A 117 2.82 14.54 -10.39
CA GLU A 117 1.66 14.75 -9.53
C GLU A 117 2.07 15.02 -8.07
N LEU A 118 3.01 14.24 -7.54
CA LEU A 118 3.50 14.42 -6.17
C LEU A 118 4.10 15.82 -5.97
N GLU A 119 4.92 16.27 -6.91
CA GLU A 119 5.53 17.59 -6.80
C GLU A 119 4.47 18.71 -6.91
N ALA A 120 3.44 18.55 -7.74
CA ALA A 120 2.32 19.47 -7.81
C ALA A 120 1.52 19.52 -6.50
N ILE A 121 1.22 18.36 -5.90
CA ILE A 121 0.53 18.25 -4.60
C ILE A 121 1.37 18.90 -3.49
N ARG A 122 2.66 18.58 -3.41
CA ARG A 122 3.57 19.15 -2.42
C ARG A 122 3.55 20.67 -2.46
N LYS A 123 3.69 21.26 -3.67
CA LYS A 123 3.65 22.71 -3.89
C LYS A 123 2.29 23.30 -3.52
N ALA A 124 1.19 22.69 -3.94
CA ALA A 124 -0.16 23.15 -3.64
C ALA A 124 -0.46 23.19 -2.14
N LEU A 125 0.09 22.24 -1.37
CA LEU A 125 -0.03 22.17 0.08
C LEU A 125 1.05 22.97 0.81
N LYS A 126 2.02 23.59 0.10
CA LYS A 126 3.15 24.34 0.65
C LYS A 126 4.00 23.53 1.63
N ILE A 127 4.19 22.25 1.33
CA ILE A 127 5.00 21.33 2.13
C ILE A 127 6.45 21.44 1.67
N GLU A 128 7.38 21.68 2.59
CA GLU A 128 8.81 21.73 2.29
C GLU A 128 9.37 20.31 2.13
N ARG A 129 9.12 19.44 3.12
CA ARG A 129 9.55 18.04 3.16
C ARG A 129 8.44 17.17 3.72
N TRP A 130 8.34 15.95 3.21
CA TRP A 130 7.37 14.96 3.64
C TRP A 130 7.92 13.53 3.63
N HIS A 131 7.28 12.65 4.35
CA HIS A 131 7.48 11.22 4.19
C HIS A 131 6.67 10.73 3.00
N VAL A 132 7.28 9.87 2.18
CA VAL A 132 6.66 9.32 0.98
C VAL A 132 6.47 7.82 1.18
N VAL A 133 5.22 7.36 1.15
CA VAL A 133 4.84 5.96 1.34
C VAL A 133 4.15 5.47 0.08
N GLY A 134 4.83 4.66 -0.71
CA GLY A 134 4.28 4.05 -1.92
C GLY A 134 3.99 2.57 -1.71
N HIS A 135 2.90 2.08 -2.30
CA HIS A 135 2.53 0.67 -2.25
C HIS A 135 2.37 0.11 -3.67
N SER A 136 2.92 -1.07 -3.94
CA SER A 136 2.83 -1.72 -5.26
C SER A 136 3.40 -0.83 -6.36
N TRP A 137 2.65 -0.53 -7.43
CA TRP A 137 2.97 0.51 -8.41
C TRP A 137 3.32 1.86 -7.76
N GLY A 138 2.65 2.23 -6.66
CA GLY A 138 2.99 3.44 -5.91
C GLY A 138 4.40 3.42 -5.32
N ALA A 139 5.01 2.26 -5.09
CA ALA A 139 6.40 2.15 -4.68
C ALA A 139 7.37 2.55 -5.81
N ALA A 140 7.04 2.24 -7.07
CA ALA A 140 7.79 2.73 -8.23
C ALA A 140 7.77 4.26 -8.29
N ILE A 141 6.58 4.88 -8.15
CA ILE A 141 6.44 6.33 -8.11
C ILE A 141 7.23 6.94 -6.94
N ALA A 142 7.14 6.33 -5.73
CA ALA A 142 7.86 6.79 -4.55
C ALA A 142 9.38 6.76 -4.74
N LEU A 143 9.90 5.69 -5.34
CA LEU A 143 11.33 5.53 -5.66
C LEU A 143 11.79 6.60 -6.66
N GLU A 144 11.09 6.75 -7.78
CA GLU A 144 11.38 7.74 -8.81
C GLU A 144 11.33 9.17 -8.25
N TYR A 145 10.32 9.47 -7.42
CA TYR A 145 10.18 10.76 -6.76
C TYR A 145 11.34 11.02 -5.77
N ALA A 146 11.65 10.07 -4.92
CA ALA A 146 12.74 10.21 -3.94
C ALA A 146 14.10 10.38 -4.61
N ALA A 147 14.34 9.70 -5.73
CA ALA A 147 15.56 9.83 -6.52
C ALA A 147 15.64 11.19 -7.26
N SER A 148 14.49 11.76 -7.66
CA SER A 148 14.42 13.02 -8.42
C SER A 148 14.35 14.26 -7.53
N TYR A 149 13.74 14.15 -6.34
CA TYR A 149 13.49 15.26 -5.40
C TYR A 149 13.99 14.96 -3.97
N PRO A 150 15.24 14.51 -3.78
CA PRO A 150 15.73 14.04 -2.46
C PRO A 150 15.67 15.12 -1.38
N ALA A 151 15.79 16.40 -1.74
CA ALA A 151 15.69 17.52 -0.80
C ALA A 151 14.30 17.64 -0.13
N HIS A 152 13.25 17.16 -0.80
CA HIS A 152 11.86 17.23 -0.33
C HIS A 152 11.39 15.95 0.36
N VAL A 153 12.24 14.94 0.49
CA VAL A 153 11.88 13.64 1.09
C VAL A 153 12.50 13.51 2.48
N ALA A 154 11.67 13.41 3.51
CA ALA A 154 12.09 13.15 4.88
C ALA A 154 12.45 11.67 5.07
N SER A 155 11.63 10.76 4.56
CA SER A 155 11.94 9.33 4.40
C SER A 155 11.07 8.70 3.32
N THR A 156 11.48 7.54 2.83
CA THR A 156 10.78 6.75 1.81
C THR A 156 10.38 5.41 2.39
N VAL A 157 9.12 4.99 2.17
CA VAL A 157 8.64 3.63 2.45
C VAL A 157 8.17 3.01 1.15
N LEU A 158 8.74 1.87 0.79
CA LEU A 158 8.41 1.09 -0.39
C LEU A 158 7.68 -0.19 0.06
N GLY A 159 6.36 -0.16 0.01
CA GLY A 159 5.47 -1.22 0.48
C GLY A 159 5.02 -2.13 -0.66
N GLY A 160 4.98 -3.47 -0.47
CA GLY A 160 4.59 -4.41 -1.52
C GLY A 160 5.32 -4.09 -2.83
N THR A 161 6.62 -4.01 -2.79
CA THR A 161 7.47 -3.22 -3.70
C THR A 161 7.48 -3.73 -5.13
N PHE A 162 6.81 -3.03 -6.04
CA PHE A 162 6.98 -3.16 -7.48
C PHE A 162 7.89 -2.02 -7.99
N ILE A 163 9.07 -2.35 -8.51
CA ILE A 163 10.02 -1.42 -9.14
C ILE A 163 10.71 -2.01 -10.37
N SER A 164 10.44 -3.26 -10.70
CA SER A 164 11.01 -3.93 -11.86
C SER A 164 10.03 -4.98 -12.38
N THR A 165 9.57 -4.83 -13.60
CA THR A 165 8.68 -5.80 -14.25
C THR A 165 9.35 -7.17 -14.41
N PRO A 166 10.61 -7.31 -14.86
CA PRO A 166 11.27 -8.61 -14.91
C PRO A 166 11.30 -9.33 -13.56
N HIS A 167 11.61 -8.61 -12.47
CA HIS A 167 11.64 -9.21 -11.13
C HIS A 167 10.26 -9.59 -10.63
N TRP A 168 9.24 -8.76 -10.91
CA TRP A 168 7.86 -9.05 -10.54
C TRP A 168 7.35 -10.31 -11.22
N ILE A 169 7.53 -10.41 -12.54
CA ILE A 169 7.11 -11.59 -13.32
C ILE A 169 7.85 -12.85 -12.89
N LEU A 170 9.16 -12.77 -12.62
CA LEU A 170 9.91 -13.89 -12.06
C LEU A 170 9.32 -14.30 -10.70
N GLY A 171 9.04 -13.34 -9.83
CA GLY A 171 8.48 -13.54 -8.50
C GLY A 171 7.11 -14.22 -8.56
N THR A 172 6.18 -13.68 -9.33
CA THR A 172 4.82 -14.24 -9.47
C THR A 172 4.82 -15.62 -10.10
N ASN A 173 5.70 -15.89 -11.08
CA ASN A 173 5.88 -17.22 -11.65
C ASN A 173 6.40 -18.26 -10.64
N LEU A 174 7.23 -17.84 -9.67
CA LEU A 174 7.65 -18.72 -8.58
C LEU A 174 6.50 -18.98 -7.61
N LEU A 175 5.70 -17.97 -7.27
CA LEU A 175 4.52 -18.12 -6.40
C LEU A 175 3.44 -19.03 -7.02
N ILE A 176 3.25 -18.98 -8.33
CA ILE A 176 2.32 -19.88 -9.03
C ILE A 176 2.66 -21.35 -8.76
N ARG A 177 3.95 -21.70 -8.61
CA ARG A 177 4.38 -23.08 -8.34
C ARG A 177 3.96 -23.61 -6.96
N ASP A 178 3.64 -22.69 -6.03
CA ASP A 178 3.18 -23.05 -4.68
C ASP A 178 1.66 -23.24 -4.62
N LEU A 179 0.93 -22.95 -5.72
CA LEU A 179 -0.51 -23.15 -5.82
C LEU A 179 -0.87 -24.61 -6.11
N ALA A 180 -2.14 -24.96 -5.93
CA ALA A 180 -2.64 -26.29 -6.29
C ALA A 180 -2.35 -26.59 -7.78
N PRO A 181 -1.95 -27.83 -8.14
CA PRO A 181 -1.54 -28.18 -9.51
C PRO A 181 -2.58 -27.84 -10.59
N GLN A 182 -3.88 -27.91 -10.27
CA GLN A 182 -4.92 -27.51 -11.21
C GLN A 182 -4.92 -26.02 -11.47
N VAL A 183 -4.73 -25.19 -10.43
CA VAL A 183 -4.66 -23.72 -10.57
C VAL A 183 -3.44 -23.31 -11.41
N GLN A 184 -2.28 -23.96 -11.19
CA GLN A 184 -1.08 -23.73 -12.02
C GLN A 184 -1.36 -23.99 -13.50
N ARG A 185 -1.99 -25.14 -13.84
CA ARG A 185 -2.36 -25.47 -15.23
C ARG A 185 -3.34 -24.45 -15.82
N ASP A 186 -4.31 -24.00 -15.02
CA ASP A 186 -5.32 -23.06 -15.48
C ASP A 186 -4.72 -21.68 -15.75
N ILE A 187 -3.82 -21.18 -14.88
CA ILE A 187 -3.07 -19.96 -15.12
C ILE A 187 -2.25 -20.05 -16.42
N LEU A 188 -1.45 -21.11 -16.58
CA LEU A 188 -0.64 -21.30 -17.77
C LEU A 188 -1.48 -21.37 -19.05
N ALA A 189 -2.64 -22.04 -19.01
CA ALA A 189 -3.56 -22.08 -20.14
C ALA A 189 -4.14 -20.70 -20.48
N CYS A 190 -4.43 -19.86 -19.46
CA CYS A 190 -4.96 -18.53 -19.64
C CYS A 190 -3.93 -17.53 -20.23
N GLU A 191 -2.65 -17.77 -20.00
CA GLU A 191 -1.57 -16.97 -20.59
C GLU A 191 -1.17 -17.44 -22.00
N GLY A 192 -1.57 -18.67 -22.38
CA GLY A 192 -1.28 -19.26 -23.69
C GLY A 192 -2.19 -18.75 -24.82
N ASN A 193 -1.86 -19.18 -26.05
CA ASN A 193 -2.60 -18.78 -27.26
C ASN A 193 -4.02 -19.38 -27.32
N ASN A 194 -4.25 -20.56 -26.73
CA ASN A 194 -5.53 -21.25 -26.69
C ASN A 194 -6.21 -20.98 -25.33
N ARG A 195 -6.58 -19.74 -25.08
CA ARG A 195 -7.20 -19.33 -23.79
C ARG A 195 -8.51 -20.07 -23.54
N PRO A 196 -8.69 -20.66 -22.36
CA PRO A 196 -9.97 -21.22 -21.95
C PRO A 196 -11.02 -20.11 -21.75
N PRO A 197 -12.31 -20.47 -21.49
CA PRO A 197 -13.36 -19.49 -21.21
C PRO A 197 -12.95 -18.53 -20.10
N ALA A 198 -13.36 -17.26 -20.23
CA ALA A 198 -12.99 -16.16 -19.34
C ALA A 198 -13.24 -16.46 -17.85
N GLU A 199 -14.34 -17.15 -17.53
CA GLU A 199 -14.69 -17.51 -16.14
C GLU A 199 -13.67 -18.47 -15.51
N LYS A 200 -13.05 -19.33 -16.31
CA LYS A 200 -11.98 -20.22 -15.84
C LYS A 200 -10.72 -19.42 -15.51
N CYS A 201 -10.37 -18.44 -16.34
CA CYS A 201 -9.23 -17.56 -16.09
C CYS A 201 -9.47 -16.69 -14.86
N LYS A 202 -10.64 -16.11 -14.71
CA LYS A 202 -11.00 -15.38 -13.49
C LYS A 202 -10.97 -16.23 -12.22
N ALA A 203 -11.32 -17.53 -12.32
CA ALA A 203 -11.23 -18.44 -11.19
C ALA A 203 -9.77 -18.70 -10.79
N ALA A 204 -8.88 -18.87 -11.77
CA ALA A 204 -7.44 -19.03 -11.54
C ALA A 204 -6.80 -17.76 -10.93
N GLU A 205 -7.15 -16.58 -11.45
CA GLU A 205 -6.75 -15.28 -10.91
C GLU A 205 -7.23 -15.08 -9.46
N ARG A 206 -8.50 -15.42 -9.17
CA ARG A 206 -9.02 -15.37 -7.79
C ARG A 206 -8.25 -16.31 -6.85
N ALA A 207 -7.84 -17.48 -7.30
CA ALA A 207 -7.08 -18.42 -6.48
C ALA A 207 -5.67 -17.87 -6.16
N PHE A 208 -4.99 -17.26 -7.13
CA PHE A 208 -3.72 -16.56 -6.92
C PHE A 208 -3.91 -15.37 -5.95
N SER A 209 -4.89 -14.53 -6.22
CA SER A 209 -5.18 -13.35 -5.40
C SER A 209 -5.52 -13.72 -3.95
N ALA A 210 -6.30 -14.79 -3.72
CA ALA A 210 -6.62 -15.26 -2.37
C ALA A 210 -5.40 -15.77 -1.59
N ALA A 211 -4.35 -16.21 -2.29
CA ALA A 211 -3.11 -16.65 -1.66
C ALA A 211 -2.17 -15.46 -1.33
N TYR A 212 -2.07 -14.45 -2.23
CA TYR A 212 -0.97 -13.49 -2.20
C TYR A 212 -1.40 -12.02 -2.21
N ASN A 213 -2.65 -11.69 -2.60
CA ASN A 213 -3.12 -10.30 -2.73
C ASN A 213 -4.26 -9.96 -1.75
N GLY A 214 -5.05 -10.94 -1.31
CA GLY A 214 -6.14 -10.70 -0.37
C GLY A 214 -6.43 -11.92 0.49
N ARG A 215 -5.95 -11.94 1.73
CA ARG A 215 -6.08 -13.08 2.65
C ARG A 215 -7.53 -13.35 3.05
N PRO A 216 -7.99 -14.62 3.02
CA PRO A 216 -9.35 -14.98 3.41
C PRO A 216 -9.61 -14.81 4.92
N ASP A 217 -8.55 -14.79 5.75
CA ASP A 217 -8.60 -14.58 7.19
C ASP A 217 -8.48 -13.10 7.61
N ALA A 218 -8.55 -12.18 6.63
CA ALA A 218 -8.58 -10.75 6.91
C ALA A 218 -9.81 -10.38 7.77
N PRO A 219 -9.67 -9.47 8.75
CA PRO A 219 -10.80 -9.04 9.54
C PRO A 219 -11.86 -8.36 8.67
N PRO A 220 -13.15 -8.48 9.03
CA PRO A 220 -14.20 -7.76 8.31
C PRO A 220 -13.99 -6.25 8.43
N ARG A 221 -14.32 -5.52 7.36
CA ARG A 221 -14.21 -4.05 7.35
C ARG A 221 -15.12 -3.45 8.43
N SER A 222 -14.58 -2.49 9.19
CA SER A 222 -15.36 -1.73 10.17
C SER A 222 -16.51 -0.96 9.51
N PRO A 223 -17.55 -0.57 10.28
CA PRO A 223 -18.62 0.30 9.79
C PRO A 223 -18.11 1.62 9.19
N GLU A 224 -17.07 2.21 9.79
CA GLU A 224 -16.41 3.44 9.31
C GLU A 224 -15.74 3.20 7.95
N ALA A 225 -15.01 2.10 7.79
CA ALA A 225 -14.42 1.70 6.52
C ALA A 225 -15.48 1.49 5.43
N GLN A 226 -16.62 0.90 5.79
CA GLN A 226 -17.74 0.70 4.86
C GLN A 226 -18.38 2.04 4.48
N ALA A 227 -18.61 2.94 5.45
CA ALA A 227 -19.15 4.28 5.22
C ALA A 227 -18.22 5.13 4.34
N TYR A 228 -16.91 5.08 4.61
CA TYR A 228 -15.90 5.77 3.81
C TYR A 228 -15.93 5.29 2.35
N ARG A 229 -15.96 3.99 2.13
CA ARG A 229 -15.98 3.42 0.78
C ARG A 229 -17.28 3.71 0.01
N LYS A 230 -18.40 3.91 0.69
CA LYS A 230 -19.66 4.30 0.03
C LYS A 230 -19.56 5.64 -0.70
N ARG A 231 -18.82 6.61 -0.17
CA ARG A 231 -18.62 7.92 -0.84
C ARG A 231 -17.81 7.82 -2.14
N THR A 232 -16.98 6.79 -2.26
CA THR A 232 -16.16 6.53 -3.46
C THR A 232 -16.80 5.50 -4.39
N GLN A 233 -18.04 5.05 -4.10
CA GLN A 233 -18.73 4.04 -4.90
C GLN A 233 -18.90 4.50 -6.36
N GLY A 234 -18.55 3.62 -7.31
CA GLY A 234 -18.55 3.95 -8.76
C GLY A 234 -17.28 4.71 -9.22
N LYS A 235 -16.38 5.07 -8.30
CA LYS A 235 -15.09 5.71 -8.57
C LYS A 235 -13.97 4.80 -8.06
N GLY A 236 -13.89 3.63 -8.62
CA GLY A 236 -12.99 2.58 -8.19
C GLY A 236 -11.78 2.41 -9.10
N PHE A 237 -11.40 1.16 -9.28
CA PHE A 237 -10.27 0.75 -10.10
C PHE A 237 -10.51 1.06 -11.59
N ASN A 238 -9.52 1.67 -12.25
CA ASN A 238 -9.54 1.93 -13.69
C ASN A 238 -8.87 0.78 -14.44
N GLU A 239 -9.67 -0.18 -14.86
CA GLU A 239 -9.21 -1.36 -15.61
C GLU A 239 -8.57 -0.98 -16.97
N LYS A 240 -9.07 0.08 -17.64
CA LYS A 240 -8.51 0.53 -18.91
C LYS A 240 -7.07 1.02 -18.75
N LEU A 241 -6.82 1.85 -17.74
CA LEU A 241 -5.48 2.32 -17.38
C LEU A 241 -4.57 1.14 -17.00
N TYR A 242 -5.06 0.25 -16.13
CA TYR A 242 -4.31 -0.92 -15.69
C TYR A 242 -3.87 -1.80 -16.86
N ASN A 243 -4.80 -2.17 -17.73
CA ASN A 243 -4.52 -3.02 -18.88
C ASN A 243 -3.57 -2.36 -19.90
N ALA A 244 -3.65 -1.04 -20.05
CA ALA A 244 -2.78 -0.31 -20.97
C ALA A 244 -1.34 -0.19 -20.44
N MET A 245 -1.16 -0.04 -19.13
CA MET A 245 0.17 0.10 -18.54
C MET A 245 0.76 -1.25 -18.12
N TRP A 246 0.00 -2.11 -17.48
CA TRP A 246 0.43 -3.40 -16.98
C TRP A 246 0.02 -4.55 -17.89
N GLY A 247 -1.24 -4.95 -17.83
CA GLY A 247 -1.77 -6.07 -18.59
C GLY A 247 -2.98 -6.71 -17.92
N PRO A 248 -3.43 -7.87 -18.44
CA PRO A 248 -4.68 -8.48 -18.03
C PRO A 248 -4.62 -9.27 -16.72
N SER A 249 -3.42 -9.52 -16.17
CA SER A 249 -3.25 -10.31 -14.93
C SER A 249 -1.97 -9.91 -14.20
N GLU A 250 -1.88 -10.21 -12.90
CA GLU A 250 -0.71 -9.90 -12.06
C GLU A 250 0.57 -10.61 -12.51
N PHE A 251 0.46 -11.67 -13.25
CA PHE A 251 1.59 -12.49 -13.73
C PHE A 251 1.90 -12.35 -15.23
N SER A 252 1.24 -11.38 -15.92
CA SER A 252 1.43 -11.17 -17.37
C SER A 252 1.49 -9.69 -17.74
N ALA A 253 2.69 -9.13 -17.76
CA ALA A 253 2.91 -7.75 -18.20
C ALA A 253 2.89 -7.69 -19.73
N ARG A 254 1.96 -6.91 -20.30
CA ARG A 254 1.80 -6.70 -21.75
C ARG A 254 1.63 -5.22 -22.13
N GLY A 255 1.50 -4.36 -21.13
CA GLY A 255 1.33 -2.92 -21.31
C GLY A 255 2.65 -2.17 -21.44
N SER A 256 2.58 -0.83 -21.31
CA SER A 256 3.75 0.04 -21.46
C SER A 256 4.84 -0.18 -20.41
N LEU A 257 4.53 -0.85 -19.29
CA LEU A 257 5.48 -1.20 -18.23
C LEU A 257 6.24 -2.51 -18.48
N VAL A 258 6.06 -3.20 -19.63
CA VAL A 258 6.67 -4.52 -19.91
C VAL A 258 8.17 -4.56 -19.71
N GLY A 259 8.89 -3.49 -20.00
CA GLY A 259 10.35 -3.37 -19.84
C GLY A 259 10.77 -2.44 -18.69
N TYR A 260 9.82 -2.03 -17.83
CA TYR A 260 10.14 -1.10 -16.75
C TYR A 260 11.06 -1.72 -15.70
N ASP A 261 12.16 -1.01 -15.43
CA ASP A 261 13.13 -1.39 -14.38
C ASP A 261 13.77 -0.14 -13.77
N ALA A 262 13.37 0.18 -12.54
CA ALA A 262 13.90 1.26 -11.73
C ALA A 262 14.91 0.78 -10.68
N THR A 263 15.35 -0.47 -10.71
CA THR A 263 16.35 -0.98 -9.75
C THR A 263 17.64 -0.16 -9.68
N PRO A 264 18.15 0.44 -10.79
CA PRO A 264 19.33 1.32 -10.70
C PRO A 264 19.14 2.56 -9.81
N LEU A 265 17.89 2.99 -9.59
CA LEU A 265 17.61 4.15 -8.74
C LEU A 265 17.76 3.84 -7.25
N LEU A 266 17.76 2.58 -6.84
CA LEU A 266 17.95 2.17 -5.45
C LEU A 266 19.26 2.71 -4.86
N ALA A 267 20.32 2.75 -5.66
CA ALA A 267 21.63 3.29 -5.27
C ALA A 267 21.62 4.82 -5.05
N LYS A 268 20.58 5.53 -5.50
CA LYS A 268 20.42 6.98 -5.30
C LYS A 268 19.67 7.33 -4.01
N LEU A 269 19.04 6.37 -3.37
CA LEU A 269 18.31 6.60 -2.13
C LEU A 269 19.25 6.72 -0.93
N ASP A 270 18.89 7.58 0.03
CA ASP A 270 19.44 7.51 1.37
C ASP A 270 18.84 6.28 2.08
N GLY A 271 19.61 5.20 2.15
CA GLY A 271 19.15 3.96 2.76
C GLY A 271 18.78 4.12 4.24
N LYS A 272 19.48 5.00 5.00
CA LYS A 272 19.14 5.27 6.40
C LYS A 272 17.75 5.91 6.56
N ARG A 273 17.18 6.41 5.46
CA ARG A 273 15.85 7.01 5.39
C ARG A 273 14.91 6.20 4.50
N THR A 274 15.27 4.94 4.18
CA THR A 274 14.47 4.04 3.35
C THR A 274 14.04 2.80 4.13
N LEU A 275 12.75 2.51 4.10
CA LEU A 275 12.13 1.29 4.63
C LEU A 275 11.49 0.51 3.48
N PHE A 276 11.82 -0.76 3.38
CA PHE A 276 11.03 -1.72 2.61
C PHE A 276 10.03 -2.40 3.54
N LEU A 277 8.75 -2.42 3.13
CA LEU A 277 7.66 -3.01 3.89
C LEU A 277 6.96 -4.05 3.03
N VAL A 278 6.81 -5.27 3.52
CA VAL A 278 6.26 -6.38 2.74
C VAL A 278 5.35 -7.24 3.61
N GLY A 279 4.26 -7.76 3.07
CA GLY A 279 3.44 -8.74 3.74
C GLY A 279 4.13 -10.11 3.82
N GLN A 280 3.84 -10.90 4.85
CA GLN A 280 4.40 -12.25 5.00
C GLN A 280 4.06 -13.16 3.81
N TYR A 281 2.89 -12.97 3.21
CA TYR A 281 2.35 -13.73 2.07
C TYR A 281 2.16 -12.87 0.82
N ASP A 282 2.99 -11.84 0.65
CA ASP A 282 2.89 -10.85 -0.40
C ASP A 282 3.25 -11.42 -1.78
N GLU A 283 2.55 -10.98 -2.83
CA GLU A 283 2.95 -11.27 -4.21
C GLU A 283 4.25 -10.55 -4.60
N ALA A 284 4.60 -9.42 -3.95
CA ALA A 284 5.95 -8.87 -3.95
C ALA A 284 6.84 -9.73 -3.05
N ARG A 285 7.41 -10.79 -3.59
CA ARG A 285 8.14 -11.80 -2.83
C ARG A 285 9.16 -11.18 -1.86
N LEU A 286 9.13 -11.70 -0.61
CA LEU A 286 10.05 -11.26 0.44
C LEU A 286 11.53 -11.36 0.01
N ASP A 287 11.91 -12.38 -0.75
CA ASP A 287 13.29 -12.54 -1.24
C ASP A 287 13.69 -11.40 -2.16
N THR A 288 12.82 -11.06 -3.13
CA THR A 288 13.04 -9.94 -4.06
C THR A 288 13.13 -8.61 -3.30
N VAL A 289 12.22 -8.37 -2.36
CA VAL A 289 12.23 -7.13 -1.57
C VAL A 289 13.46 -7.05 -0.67
N ARG A 290 13.93 -8.18 -0.12
CA ARG A 290 15.17 -8.24 0.64
C ARG A 290 16.40 -7.91 -0.22
N ASP A 291 16.42 -8.35 -1.47
CA ASP A 291 17.51 -8.01 -2.39
C ASP A 291 17.49 -6.53 -2.76
N TYR A 292 16.33 -5.91 -2.93
CA TYR A 292 16.22 -4.45 -3.07
C TYR A 292 16.75 -3.70 -1.84
N ALA A 293 16.42 -4.18 -0.64
CA ALA A 293 16.94 -3.59 0.59
C ALA A 293 18.48 -3.70 0.69
N ARG A 294 19.07 -4.79 0.21
CA ARG A 294 20.54 -4.96 0.14
C ARG A 294 21.18 -4.02 -0.87
N LEU A 295 20.53 -3.74 -1.99
CA LEU A 295 20.97 -2.79 -3.00
C LEU A 295 20.88 -1.33 -2.53
N THR A 296 20.14 -1.06 -1.44
CA THR A 296 19.96 0.26 -0.85
C THR A 296 20.71 0.33 0.47
N ALA A 297 21.97 0.69 0.43
CA ALA A 297 22.88 0.61 1.58
C ALA A 297 22.36 1.35 2.83
N GLY A 298 22.09 0.62 3.90
CA GLY A 298 21.54 1.15 5.15
C GLY A 298 20.01 1.14 5.24
N ALA A 299 19.30 0.62 4.25
CA ALA A 299 17.85 0.47 4.30
C ALA A 299 17.40 -0.56 5.34
N GLU A 300 16.24 -0.31 5.93
CA GLU A 300 15.56 -1.26 6.81
C GLU A 300 14.54 -2.09 6.00
N LEU A 301 14.30 -3.33 6.43
CA LEU A 301 13.24 -4.20 5.92
C LEU A 301 12.34 -4.62 7.08
N ALA A 302 11.05 -4.43 6.92
CA ALA A 302 10.04 -4.92 7.85
C ALA A 302 9.02 -5.82 7.14
N VAL A 303 8.56 -6.85 7.86
CA VAL A 303 7.52 -7.77 7.38
C VAL A 303 6.26 -7.53 8.20
N VAL A 304 5.11 -7.43 7.55
CA VAL A 304 3.79 -7.39 8.21
C VAL A 304 3.32 -8.83 8.44
N PRO A 305 3.28 -9.30 9.69
CA PRO A 305 2.90 -10.68 9.99
C PRO A 305 1.46 -10.98 9.53
N GLY A 306 1.26 -12.11 8.87
CA GLY A 306 -0.06 -12.54 8.39
C GLY A 306 -0.63 -11.72 7.23
N GLY A 307 0.03 -10.66 6.77
CA GLY A 307 -0.40 -9.85 5.65
C GLY A 307 -0.03 -10.43 4.30
N SER A 308 -0.86 -10.20 3.29
CA SER A 308 -0.54 -10.40 1.87
C SER A 308 -0.16 -9.06 1.23
N HIS A 309 -0.27 -8.93 -0.09
CA HIS A 309 -0.08 -7.66 -0.78
C HIS A 309 -1.00 -6.55 -0.26
N SER A 310 -2.21 -6.91 0.17
CA SER A 310 -3.16 -5.98 0.79
C SER A 310 -2.94 -5.76 2.30
N PHE A 311 -1.73 -5.93 2.81
CA PHE A 311 -1.42 -5.91 4.26
C PHE A 311 -1.94 -4.66 4.99
N GLY A 312 -1.96 -3.49 4.35
CA GLY A 312 -2.49 -2.26 4.96
C GLY A 312 -3.98 -2.34 5.31
N ALA A 313 -4.75 -3.09 4.53
CA ALA A 313 -6.18 -3.31 4.78
C ALA A 313 -6.44 -4.55 5.66
N GLU A 314 -5.58 -5.56 5.57
CA GLU A 314 -5.74 -6.84 6.27
C GLU A 314 -5.19 -6.83 7.70
N ARG A 315 -4.10 -6.10 7.90
CA ARG A 315 -3.37 -5.99 9.18
C ARG A 315 -3.13 -4.51 9.50
N PRO A 316 -4.22 -3.71 9.65
CA PRO A 316 -4.10 -2.25 9.79
C PRO A 316 -3.35 -1.85 11.06
N VAL A 317 -3.50 -2.59 12.16
CA VAL A 317 -2.84 -2.28 13.44
C VAL A 317 -1.34 -2.51 13.36
N GLU A 318 -0.92 -3.64 12.80
CA GLU A 318 0.49 -4.00 12.62
C GLU A 318 1.16 -3.04 11.62
N THR A 319 0.47 -2.73 10.52
CA THR A 319 0.97 -1.81 9.49
C THR A 319 1.11 -0.39 10.04
N GLU A 320 0.09 0.10 10.75
CA GLU A 320 0.14 1.43 11.40
C GLU A 320 1.28 1.48 12.43
N GLY A 321 1.43 0.46 13.27
CA GLY A 321 2.47 0.41 14.29
C GLY A 321 3.88 0.46 13.70
N LEU A 322 4.14 -0.27 12.62
CA LEU A 322 5.42 -0.25 11.90
C LEU A 322 5.69 1.13 11.28
N LEU A 323 4.69 1.72 10.62
CA LEU A 323 4.82 3.04 10.01
C LEU A 323 5.02 4.13 11.07
N ARG A 324 4.22 4.12 12.13
CA ARG A 324 4.31 5.09 13.24
C ARG A 324 5.71 5.09 13.87
N GLY A 325 6.23 3.91 14.19
CA GLY A 325 7.57 3.75 14.74
C GLY A 325 8.68 4.21 13.76
N TRP A 326 8.53 3.91 12.47
CA TRP A 326 9.46 4.37 11.45
C TRP A 326 9.47 5.89 11.30
N LEU A 327 8.30 6.49 11.06
CA LEU A 327 8.14 7.91 10.81
C LEU A 327 8.67 8.75 11.99
N ALA A 328 8.35 8.37 13.24
CA ALA A 328 8.83 9.05 14.44
C ALA A 328 10.36 9.04 14.55
N ARG A 329 11.03 7.91 14.21
CA ARG A 329 12.50 7.86 14.20
C ARG A 329 13.12 8.77 13.13
N LYS A 330 12.41 9.07 12.05
CA LYS A 330 12.91 9.91 10.93
C LYS A 330 12.59 11.39 11.09
N ASP A 331 11.66 11.76 11.96
CA ASP A 331 11.41 13.15 12.38
C ASP A 331 12.49 13.65 13.36
N ALA A 332 13.04 12.78 14.18
CA ALA A 332 13.95 13.13 15.27
C ALA A 332 15.37 13.60 14.83
N LYS A 333 15.55 14.00 13.55
CA LYS A 333 16.88 14.39 13.02
C LYS A 333 16.86 15.73 12.31
#